data_861aead0d702385eb4e642942395a36f
#
_entry.id   861aead0d702385eb4e642942395a36f
#
_cell.length_a   1.000
_cell.length_b   1.000
_cell.length_c   1.000
_cell.angle_alpha   90.00
_cell.angle_beta   90.00
_cell.angle_gamma   90.00
#
_symmetry.space_group_name_H-M   'P 1'
#
loop_
_entity.id
_entity.type
_entity.pdbx_description
1 polymer ?
#
loop_
_entity_poly.entity_id
_entity_poly.type
_entity_poly.pdbx_seq_one_letter_code
_entity_poly.pdbx_strand_id
1 'polypeptide(L)'
;MLVTRRFRQSAMEENMKILKIDLSKHEINEEEFNQKDYGFFGGRGLIARFLTDYCDPTCDPLGPDNPLIFATGYFSGTILTTSNRLSIGAKSPLTGGIKESNSGGNVARWMTDQGIKLIMFTGQSEDWVYLYIDPDGKPALLDASQYVGMTTYPIGTALREQYGDKIAVAAIGIAGEHLGLVSSVMCSEFNTGIPCRGAARGGLGAVMGSKHLKAVVIDKAAAPYKVPMTPEQAAEFKELNKKIVAAVTGNPLTGQTMPLYGSAAGVDTTGKMGALPYKNFSGEFTPDWERIGTTQWRKNLIDHGGKSTIPCQPGCIVRCSNEYCDQHGNYLSAGIEYETVALCGSNLGIFDTDAICTLDRLCDDYGMDTIDIGTALGVMMDQGVMEFGDAEAAINTVRTMFDADSKWGPILKNGCAAVADALGVPKQEIQRVPVSKRQAFAAYDPRVIRGYGLSWERGPMGADHTAGSAATYIPNLTPEQQADYTLAVTATCDCFMCLFAWSAVNYNPEARPAICRMAGILAGMPEGPDMSMIDQNGRAILQLEYAFNEKAGITHDQDMFYGGRKNYMYQVPAAATKAPFRSIQDGPLPTPPKPPVPPTPPKKEEEKK
;
A
#
# COMPACT_ATOMS: atom_id res chain seq x y z
N MET A 1 -43.90 -44.21 -20.45
CA MET A 1 -42.68 -43.43 -20.65
C MET A 1 -42.73 -42.26 -19.68
N LEU A 2 -42.19 -42.49 -18.48
CA LEU A 2 -42.12 -41.48 -17.40
C LEU A 2 -40.80 -40.75 -17.52
N VAL A 3 -40.87 -39.45 -17.89
CA VAL A 3 -39.72 -38.56 -17.92
C VAL A 3 -39.48 -38.05 -16.50
N THR A 4 -38.55 -38.66 -15.78
CA THR A 4 -38.08 -38.16 -14.50
C THR A 4 -37.26 -36.89 -14.73
N ARG A 5 -37.85 -35.69 -14.49
CA ARG A 5 -37.12 -34.44 -14.29
C ARG A 5 -36.27 -34.60 -13.04
N ARG A 6 -34.95 -34.80 -13.20
CA ARG A 6 -33.99 -34.55 -12.14
C ARG A 6 -34.01 -33.06 -11.81
N PHE A 7 -34.59 -32.71 -10.66
CA PHE A 7 -34.32 -31.44 -10.02
C PHE A 7 -32.81 -31.38 -9.80
N ARG A 8 -32.16 -30.39 -10.42
CA ARG A 8 -30.81 -30.00 -10.02
C ARG A 8 -30.89 -29.64 -8.53
N GLN A 9 -30.17 -30.41 -7.72
CA GLN A 9 -29.90 -30.11 -6.33
C GLN A 9 -29.41 -28.67 -6.22
N SER A 10 -29.92 -27.94 -5.23
CA SER A 10 -29.56 -26.58 -4.87
C SER A 10 -28.06 -26.35 -5.06
N ALA A 11 -27.72 -25.25 -5.70
CA ALA A 11 -26.33 -24.78 -5.76
C ALA A 11 -25.82 -24.76 -4.30
N MET A 12 -24.90 -25.68 -3.99
CA MET A 12 -24.13 -25.62 -2.75
C MET A 12 -23.47 -24.23 -2.76
N GLU A 13 -23.58 -23.50 -1.65
CA GLU A 13 -22.80 -22.29 -1.43
C GLU A 13 -21.33 -22.68 -1.61
N GLU A 14 -20.75 -22.33 -2.76
CA GLU A 14 -19.34 -22.57 -2.99
C GLU A 14 -18.57 -21.62 -2.08
N ASN A 15 -17.81 -22.17 -1.13
CA ASN A 15 -16.92 -21.40 -0.28
C ASN A 15 -15.78 -20.82 -1.13
N MET A 16 -15.20 -19.70 -0.69
CA MET A 16 -13.98 -19.18 -1.30
C MET A 16 -12.84 -20.19 -1.13
N LYS A 17 -11.81 -20.09 -1.95
CA LYS A 17 -10.66 -20.98 -1.94
C LYS A 17 -9.34 -20.25 -1.70
N ILE A 18 -8.38 -21.03 -1.23
CA ILE A 18 -6.96 -20.69 -1.13
C ILE A 18 -6.25 -21.48 -2.23
N LEU A 19 -5.42 -20.80 -3.02
CA LEU A 19 -4.49 -21.45 -3.94
C LEU A 19 -3.12 -21.55 -3.28
N LYS A 20 -2.62 -22.77 -3.06
CA LYS A 20 -1.25 -23.02 -2.62
C LYS A 20 -0.44 -23.56 -3.78
N ILE A 21 0.58 -22.82 -4.19
CA ILE A 21 1.36 -23.07 -5.39
C ILE A 21 2.80 -23.34 -5.00
N ASP A 22 3.27 -24.57 -5.22
CA ASP A 22 4.68 -24.95 -5.07
C ASP A 22 5.36 -24.77 -6.43
N LEU A 23 6.15 -23.70 -6.54
CA LEU A 23 6.83 -23.35 -7.80
C LEU A 23 7.97 -24.32 -8.13
N SER A 24 8.60 -24.97 -7.12
CA SER A 24 9.65 -25.94 -7.36
C SER A 24 9.14 -27.26 -7.97
N LYS A 25 7.88 -27.58 -7.69
CA LYS A 25 7.22 -28.80 -8.20
C LYS A 25 6.25 -28.52 -9.33
N HIS A 26 5.94 -27.23 -9.60
CA HIS A 26 4.86 -26.80 -10.49
C HIS A 26 3.49 -27.40 -10.08
N GLU A 27 3.25 -27.51 -8.75
CA GLU A 27 2.01 -28.04 -8.19
C GLU A 27 1.08 -26.91 -7.74
N ILE A 28 -0.20 -27.03 -8.08
CA ILE A 28 -1.25 -26.12 -7.64
C ILE A 28 -2.27 -26.92 -6.83
N ASN A 29 -2.42 -26.55 -5.56
CA ASN A 29 -3.37 -27.15 -4.65
C ASN A 29 -4.44 -26.12 -4.26
N GLU A 30 -5.70 -26.55 -4.27
CA GLU A 30 -6.84 -25.75 -3.85
C GLU A 30 -7.32 -26.23 -2.48
N GLU A 31 -7.49 -25.30 -1.54
CA GLU A 31 -8.07 -25.56 -0.23
C GLU A 31 -9.29 -24.66 -0.02
N GLU A 32 -10.28 -25.16 0.70
CA GLU A 32 -11.44 -24.36 1.09
C GLU A 32 -11.04 -23.28 2.09
N PHE A 33 -11.52 -22.05 1.86
CA PHE A 33 -11.35 -20.94 2.80
C PHE A 33 -12.61 -20.77 3.64
N ASN A 34 -12.46 -20.88 4.96
CA ASN A 34 -13.53 -20.63 5.92
C ASN A 34 -13.22 -19.36 6.73
N GLN A 35 -13.95 -18.27 6.48
CA GLN A 35 -13.73 -16.99 7.17
C GLN A 35 -13.82 -17.10 8.70
N LYS A 36 -14.59 -18.07 9.24
CA LYS A 36 -14.75 -18.23 10.69
C LYS A 36 -13.45 -18.59 11.40
N ASP A 37 -12.52 -19.27 10.70
CA ASP A 37 -11.22 -19.66 11.25
C ASP A 37 -10.26 -18.48 11.37
N TYR A 38 -10.58 -17.36 10.70
CA TYR A 38 -9.74 -16.16 10.62
C TYR A 38 -10.41 -14.91 11.22
N GLY A 39 -11.60 -15.04 11.81
CA GLY A 39 -12.33 -13.90 12.40
C GLY A 39 -12.58 -12.78 11.39
N PHE A 40 -12.11 -11.57 11.69
CA PHE A 40 -12.24 -10.41 10.81
C PHE A 40 -11.00 -10.15 9.95
N PHE A 41 -10.09 -11.11 9.83
CA PHE A 41 -8.91 -10.97 8.98
C PHE A 41 -9.30 -10.99 7.50
N GLY A 42 -8.74 -10.04 6.78
CA GLY A 42 -8.63 -9.93 5.34
C GLY A 42 -7.27 -9.35 5.04
N GLY A 43 -6.86 -9.16 3.79
CA GLY A 43 -5.63 -8.46 3.43
C GLY A 43 -4.46 -8.69 4.39
N ARG A 44 -4.03 -7.63 5.07
CA ARG A 44 -2.91 -7.64 6.03
C ARG A 44 -3.04 -8.69 7.13
N GLY A 45 -4.25 -8.88 7.68
CA GLY A 45 -4.47 -9.88 8.73
C GLY A 45 -4.23 -11.31 8.25
N LEU A 46 -4.66 -11.63 7.02
CA LEU A 46 -4.38 -12.94 6.42
C LEU A 46 -2.88 -13.08 6.10
N ILE A 47 -2.22 -12.04 5.61
CA ILE A 47 -0.76 -12.04 5.40
C ILE A 47 -0.04 -12.37 6.71
N ALA A 48 -0.34 -11.64 7.78
CA ALA A 48 0.29 -11.86 9.09
C ALA A 48 0.07 -13.28 9.60
N ARG A 49 -1.14 -13.80 9.45
CA ARG A 49 -1.50 -15.15 9.88
C ARG A 49 -0.75 -16.21 9.07
N PHE A 50 -0.81 -16.13 7.75
CA PHE A 50 -0.18 -17.13 6.88
C PHE A 50 1.35 -17.10 6.97
N LEU A 51 1.97 -15.91 7.10
CA LEU A 51 3.42 -15.85 7.35
C LEU A 51 3.80 -16.47 8.70
N THR A 52 3.00 -16.27 9.74
CA THR A 52 3.24 -16.90 11.05
C THR A 52 3.13 -18.42 10.97
N ASP A 53 2.23 -18.96 10.14
CA ASP A 53 1.97 -20.39 10.04
C ASP A 53 2.90 -21.13 9.07
N TYR A 54 3.35 -20.47 8.00
CA TYR A 54 4.01 -21.12 6.86
C TYR A 54 5.43 -20.59 6.57
N CYS A 55 5.91 -19.54 7.24
CA CYS A 55 7.23 -18.99 7.05
C CYS A 55 8.09 -19.20 8.30
N ASP A 56 9.27 -19.77 8.15
CA ASP A 56 10.30 -19.66 9.18
C ASP A 56 10.82 -18.21 9.20
N PRO A 57 10.62 -17.45 10.29
CA PRO A 57 11.09 -16.07 10.35
C PRO A 57 12.61 -15.91 10.17
N THR A 58 13.38 -16.98 10.33
CA THR A 58 14.85 -16.95 10.15
C THR A 58 15.30 -17.30 8.73
N CYS A 59 14.36 -17.67 7.81
CA CYS A 59 14.70 -18.02 6.44
C CYS A 59 15.38 -16.86 5.70
N ASP A 60 16.09 -17.18 4.62
CA ASP A 60 16.55 -16.16 3.66
C ASP A 60 15.31 -15.51 3.00
N PRO A 61 15.15 -14.19 3.06
CA PRO A 61 14.00 -13.53 2.46
C PRO A 61 13.92 -13.65 0.93
N LEU A 62 15.02 -13.96 0.25
CA LEU A 62 15.05 -14.26 -1.20
C LEU A 62 15.12 -15.77 -1.48
N GLY A 63 15.10 -16.61 -0.43
CA GLY A 63 15.12 -18.06 -0.56
C GLY A 63 13.76 -18.66 -0.90
N PRO A 64 13.75 -19.98 -1.25
CA PRO A 64 12.53 -20.70 -1.60
C PRO A 64 11.56 -20.84 -0.43
N ASP A 65 12.04 -20.81 0.82
CA ASP A 65 11.24 -21.01 2.04
C ASP A 65 10.46 -19.78 2.48
N ASN A 66 10.72 -18.60 1.88
CA ASN A 66 9.94 -17.41 2.11
C ASN A 66 8.68 -17.43 1.22
N PRO A 67 7.45 -17.61 1.75
CA PRO A 67 6.26 -17.60 0.93
C PRO A 67 5.94 -16.17 0.46
N LEU A 68 5.46 -16.05 -0.80
CA LEU A 68 4.87 -14.82 -1.32
C LEU A 68 3.36 -14.99 -1.34
N ILE A 69 2.62 -14.08 -0.70
CA ILE A 69 1.19 -14.22 -0.46
C ILE A 69 0.43 -13.04 -1.04
N PHE A 70 -0.63 -13.32 -1.80
CA PHE A 70 -1.62 -12.37 -2.29
C PHE A 70 -2.93 -12.60 -1.54
N ALA A 71 -3.49 -11.59 -0.89
CA ALA A 71 -4.72 -11.73 -0.11
C ALA A 71 -5.70 -10.59 -0.41
N THR A 72 -6.98 -10.93 -0.55
CA THR A 72 -8.04 -9.94 -0.75
C THR A 72 -8.57 -9.43 0.59
N GLY A 73 -9.10 -8.18 0.59
CA GLY A 73 -9.72 -7.59 1.77
C GLY A 73 -10.91 -8.40 2.30
N TYR A 74 -11.29 -8.16 3.56
CA TYR A 74 -12.42 -8.84 4.21
C TYR A 74 -13.74 -8.61 3.46
N PHE A 75 -13.98 -7.38 3.00
CA PHE A 75 -15.18 -6.98 2.26
C PHE A 75 -15.03 -7.04 0.74
N SER A 76 -13.92 -7.55 0.22
CA SER A 76 -13.71 -7.66 -1.22
C SER A 76 -14.83 -8.47 -1.87
N GLY A 77 -15.31 -8.01 -3.04
CA GLY A 77 -16.45 -8.62 -3.73
C GLY A 77 -17.83 -8.18 -3.25
N THR A 78 -17.94 -7.47 -2.12
CA THR A 78 -19.20 -6.88 -1.66
C THR A 78 -19.48 -5.53 -2.33
N ILE A 79 -20.63 -4.92 -2.00
CA ILE A 79 -20.98 -3.56 -2.43
C ILE A 79 -20.34 -2.46 -1.58
N LEU A 80 -19.56 -2.81 -0.54
CA LEU A 80 -18.87 -1.80 0.27
C LEU A 80 -17.90 -1.03 -0.61
N THR A 81 -18.03 0.29 -0.59
CA THR A 81 -17.15 1.16 -1.37
C THR A 81 -15.69 1.02 -0.95
N THR A 82 -14.76 1.16 -1.88
CA THR A 82 -13.30 1.19 -1.65
C THR A 82 -12.72 -0.04 -0.95
N SER A 83 -13.40 -1.19 -0.96
CA SER A 83 -13.00 -2.41 -0.23
C SER A 83 -12.25 -3.45 -1.08
N ASN A 84 -12.11 -3.22 -2.39
CA ASN A 84 -11.42 -4.16 -3.28
C ASN A 84 -9.90 -3.90 -3.29
N ARG A 85 -9.27 -3.97 -2.09
CA ARG A 85 -7.82 -3.82 -1.94
C ARG A 85 -7.12 -5.16 -1.99
N LEU A 86 -5.92 -5.16 -2.59
CA LEU A 86 -5.00 -6.28 -2.60
C LEU A 86 -3.92 -6.04 -1.56
N SER A 87 -3.66 -7.02 -0.71
CA SER A 87 -2.46 -7.09 0.11
C SER A 87 -1.51 -8.15 -0.47
N ILE A 88 -0.25 -7.78 -0.64
CA ILE A 88 0.84 -8.71 -0.99
C ILE A 88 1.81 -8.72 0.18
N GLY A 89 2.27 -9.91 0.60
CA GLY A 89 3.16 -9.99 1.75
C GLY A 89 4.12 -11.17 1.71
N ALA A 90 5.24 -10.98 2.41
CA ALA A 90 6.32 -11.95 2.59
C ALA A 90 7.23 -11.48 3.74
N LYS A 91 8.27 -12.24 4.07
CA LYS A 91 9.42 -11.69 4.79
C LYS A 91 10.15 -10.71 3.87
N SER A 92 10.36 -9.48 4.34
CA SER A 92 10.98 -8.42 3.54
C SER A 92 12.49 -8.63 3.37
N PRO A 93 13.02 -8.60 2.16
CA PRO A 93 14.48 -8.58 1.96
C PRO A 93 15.11 -7.22 2.30
N LEU A 94 14.31 -6.14 2.35
CA LEU A 94 14.79 -4.81 2.72
C LEU A 94 14.91 -4.64 4.24
N THR A 95 13.87 -5.04 4.99
CA THR A 95 13.81 -4.84 6.45
C THR A 95 14.25 -6.06 7.27
N GLY A 96 14.19 -7.25 6.69
CA GLY A 96 14.42 -8.53 7.38
C GLY A 96 13.22 -9.06 8.18
N GLY A 97 12.18 -8.24 8.36
CA GLY A 97 10.98 -8.59 9.10
C GLY A 97 9.77 -8.90 8.22
N ILE A 98 8.63 -9.02 8.87
CA ILE A 98 7.35 -9.18 8.18
C ILE A 98 7.02 -7.96 7.34
N LYS A 99 6.45 -8.17 6.15
CA LYS A 99 5.98 -7.07 5.31
C LYS A 99 4.67 -7.40 4.63
N GLU A 100 3.79 -6.42 4.65
CA GLU A 100 2.62 -6.32 3.79
C GLU A 100 2.67 -5.01 3.02
N SER A 101 2.22 -5.04 1.77
CA SER A 101 2.07 -3.87 0.94
C SER A 101 0.71 -3.89 0.27
N ASN A 102 -0.04 -2.80 0.41
CA ASN A 102 -1.44 -2.69 0.00
C ASN A 102 -1.57 -1.94 -1.33
N SER A 103 -2.27 -2.52 -2.30
CA SER A 103 -2.45 -1.95 -3.62
C SER A 103 -3.92 -1.77 -4.02
N GLY A 104 -4.17 -0.82 -4.91
CA GLY A 104 -5.41 -0.71 -5.67
C GLY A 104 -5.41 -1.64 -6.90
N GLY A 105 -6.06 -1.20 -7.97
CA GLY A 105 -6.16 -1.98 -9.20
C GLY A 105 -7.34 -2.93 -9.21
N ASN A 106 -7.31 -3.87 -10.14
CA ASN A 106 -8.40 -4.83 -10.35
C ASN A 106 -8.09 -6.24 -9.84
N VAL A 107 -6.85 -6.54 -9.44
CA VAL A 107 -6.41 -7.90 -9.07
C VAL A 107 -7.24 -8.48 -7.93
N ALA A 108 -7.42 -7.75 -6.82
CA ALA A 108 -8.22 -8.23 -5.68
C ALA A 108 -9.67 -8.53 -6.06
N ARG A 109 -10.26 -7.68 -6.91
CA ARG A 109 -11.64 -7.88 -7.38
C ARG A 109 -11.74 -9.12 -8.27
N TRP A 110 -10.82 -9.29 -9.21
CA TRP A 110 -10.83 -10.46 -10.09
C TRP A 110 -10.53 -11.75 -9.33
N MET A 111 -9.61 -11.74 -8.35
CA MET A 111 -9.44 -12.88 -7.41
C MET A 111 -10.77 -13.24 -6.75
N THR A 112 -11.44 -12.25 -6.17
CA THR A 112 -12.72 -12.49 -5.48
C THR A 112 -13.81 -12.98 -6.45
N ASP A 113 -13.91 -12.42 -7.65
CA ASP A 113 -14.87 -12.84 -8.65
C ASP A 113 -14.62 -14.30 -9.09
N GLN A 114 -13.37 -14.79 -9.03
CA GLN A 114 -12.99 -16.20 -9.23
C GLN A 114 -13.16 -17.08 -7.97
N GLY A 115 -13.72 -16.53 -6.88
CA GLY A 115 -13.86 -17.24 -5.61
C GLY A 115 -12.54 -17.45 -4.85
N ILE A 116 -11.48 -16.72 -5.18
CA ILE A 116 -10.16 -16.85 -4.58
C ILE A 116 -9.97 -15.79 -3.49
N LYS A 117 -9.73 -16.24 -2.26
CA LYS A 117 -9.43 -15.38 -1.11
C LYS A 117 -7.94 -15.07 -0.97
N LEU A 118 -7.12 -16.07 -1.24
CA LEU A 118 -5.68 -16.01 -1.03
C LEU A 118 -4.95 -16.89 -2.05
N ILE A 119 -3.79 -16.40 -2.52
CA ILE A 119 -2.83 -17.18 -3.32
C ILE A 119 -1.51 -17.14 -2.55
N MET A 120 -0.92 -18.31 -2.29
CA MET A 120 0.39 -18.45 -1.63
C MET A 120 1.35 -19.20 -2.55
N PHE A 121 2.47 -18.56 -2.87
CA PHE A 121 3.56 -19.16 -3.64
C PHE A 121 4.68 -19.56 -2.69
N THR A 122 5.12 -20.80 -2.79
CA THR A 122 6.28 -21.37 -2.09
C THR A 122 7.26 -21.97 -3.09
N GLY A 123 8.48 -22.26 -2.66
CA GLY A 123 9.51 -22.76 -3.54
C GLY A 123 10.04 -21.71 -4.52
N GLN A 124 10.76 -22.18 -5.53
CA GLN A 124 11.35 -21.40 -6.62
C GLN A 124 11.33 -22.23 -7.89
N SER A 125 10.84 -21.69 -8.99
CA SER A 125 10.88 -22.35 -10.30
C SER A 125 12.29 -22.31 -10.87
N GLU A 126 12.69 -23.34 -11.63
CA GLU A 126 13.94 -23.31 -12.41
C GLU A 126 13.84 -22.30 -13.56
N ASP A 127 12.72 -22.31 -14.28
CA ASP A 127 12.42 -21.41 -15.38
C ASP A 127 11.51 -20.27 -14.94
N TRP A 128 11.50 -19.19 -15.70
CA TRP A 128 10.56 -18.09 -15.49
C TRP A 128 9.15 -18.51 -15.86
N VAL A 129 8.23 -18.33 -14.91
CA VAL A 129 6.81 -18.67 -15.07
C VAL A 129 5.92 -17.49 -14.73
N TYR A 130 4.67 -17.57 -15.18
CA TYR A 130 3.58 -16.72 -14.67
C TYR A 130 2.36 -17.58 -14.34
N LEU A 131 1.60 -17.15 -13.33
CA LEU A 131 0.32 -17.75 -13.02
C LEU A 131 -0.74 -17.15 -13.94
N TYR A 132 -1.50 -17.97 -14.63
CA TYR A 132 -2.70 -17.58 -15.36
C TYR A 132 -3.92 -18.27 -14.75
N ILE A 133 -4.97 -17.49 -14.48
CA ILE A 133 -6.28 -17.98 -14.04
C ILE A 133 -7.29 -17.64 -15.11
N ASP A 134 -7.85 -18.67 -15.73
CA ASP A 134 -8.77 -18.55 -16.86
C ASP A 134 -10.17 -18.05 -16.44
N PRO A 135 -11.10 -17.74 -17.38
CA PRO A 135 -12.46 -17.28 -17.07
C PRO A 135 -13.30 -18.25 -16.25
N ASP A 136 -12.95 -19.54 -16.25
CA ASP A 136 -13.62 -20.60 -15.47
C ASP A 136 -12.97 -20.83 -14.11
N GLY A 137 -11.96 -20.01 -13.74
CA GLY A 137 -11.26 -20.06 -12.48
C GLY A 137 -10.20 -21.16 -12.36
N LYS A 138 -9.74 -21.71 -13.49
CA LYS A 138 -8.70 -22.74 -13.52
C LYS A 138 -7.31 -22.10 -13.52
N PRO A 139 -6.47 -22.34 -12.51
CA PRO A 139 -5.11 -21.84 -12.47
C PRO A 139 -4.16 -22.72 -13.29
N ALA A 140 -3.17 -22.09 -13.94
CA ALA A 140 -2.08 -22.75 -14.64
C ALA A 140 -0.79 -21.96 -14.50
N LEU A 141 0.35 -22.64 -14.31
CA LEU A 141 1.68 -22.04 -14.45
C LEU A 141 2.12 -22.17 -15.90
N LEU A 142 2.45 -21.04 -16.51
CA LEU A 142 2.82 -20.94 -17.92
C LEU A 142 4.23 -20.35 -18.06
N ASP A 143 4.91 -20.67 -19.16
CA ASP A 143 6.23 -20.14 -19.47
C ASP A 143 6.23 -18.62 -19.65
N ALA A 144 7.10 -17.93 -18.91
CA ALA A 144 7.28 -16.49 -18.96
C ALA A 144 8.55 -16.03 -19.68
N SER A 145 9.30 -16.93 -20.32
CA SER A 145 10.61 -16.62 -20.93
C SER A 145 10.55 -15.43 -21.91
N GLN A 146 9.43 -15.30 -22.66
CA GLN A 146 9.23 -14.21 -23.59
C GLN A 146 9.06 -12.83 -22.93
N TYR A 147 8.76 -12.79 -21.62
CA TYR A 147 8.52 -11.55 -20.87
C TYR A 147 9.71 -11.14 -20.01
N VAL A 148 10.76 -11.97 -19.93
CA VAL A 148 11.98 -11.66 -19.19
C VAL A 148 12.69 -10.47 -19.84
N GLY A 149 13.13 -9.52 -19.01
CA GLY A 149 13.70 -8.25 -19.45
C GLY A 149 12.67 -7.18 -19.82
N MET A 150 11.37 -7.54 -19.88
CA MET A 150 10.33 -6.53 -20.11
C MET A 150 10.06 -5.75 -18.82
N THR A 151 9.92 -4.44 -18.98
CA THR A 151 9.42 -3.55 -17.93
C THR A 151 7.90 -3.70 -17.77
N THR A 152 7.28 -3.08 -16.77
CA THR A 152 5.88 -3.33 -16.39
C THR A 152 4.88 -2.90 -17.47
N TYR A 153 5.13 -1.79 -18.17
CA TYR A 153 4.23 -1.31 -19.22
C TYR A 153 4.23 -2.24 -20.45
N PRO A 154 5.38 -2.63 -21.03
CA PRO A 154 5.43 -3.60 -22.11
C PRO A 154 4.80 -4.95 -21.77
N ILE A 155 5.08 -5.51 -20.57
CA ILE A 155 4.48 -6.81 -20.22
C ILE A 155 2.96 -6.68 -20.04
N GLY A 156 2.47 -5.59 -19.44
CA GLY A 156 1.04 -5.32 -19.31
C GLY A 156 0.35 -5.24 -20.68
N THR A 157 1.00 -4.59 -21.65
CA THR A 157 0.50 -4.51 -23.04
C THR A 157 0.49 -5.89 -23.69
N ALA A 158 1.60 -6.63 -23.65
CA ALA A 158 1.72 -7.95 -24.26
C ALA A 158 0.70 -8.97 -23.72
N LEU A 159 0.48 -8.97 -22.41
CA LEU A 159 -0.52 -9.84 -21.77
C LEU A 159 -1.96 -9.46 -22.19
N ARG A 160 -2.26 -8.17 -22.35
CA ARG A 160 -3.57 -7.73 -22.85
C ARG A 160 -3.77 -8.03 -24.33
N GLU A 161 -2.74 -7.96 -25.14
CA GLU A 161 -2.79 -8.43 -26.54
C GLU A 161 -3.08 -9.92 -26.61
N GLN A 162 -2.53 -10.72 -25.69
CA GLN A 162 -2.71 -12.16 -25.66
C GLN A 162 -4.09 -12.59 -25.11
N TYR A 163 -4.56 -11.98 -24.02
CA TYR A 163 -5.76 -12.42 -23.28
C TYR A 163 -6.94 -11.45 -23.39
N GLY A 164 -6.74 -10.28 -23.98
CA GLY A 164 -7.75 -9.23 -24.10
C GLY A 164 -7.76 -8.27 -22.89
N ASP A 165 -8.62 -7.25 -23.00
CA ASP A 165 -8.65 -6.13 -22.04
C ASP A 165 -9.28 -6.46 -20.67
N LYS A 166 -9.87 -7.64 -20.52
CA LYS A 166 -10.62 -8.01 -19.31
C LYS A 166 -9.79 -8.76 -18.27
N ILE A 167 -8.48 -8.71 -18.37
CA ILE A 167 -7.57 -9.30 -17.41
C ILE A 167 -7.17 -8.33 -16.31
N ALA A 168 -6.78 -8.87 -15.16
CA ALA A 168 -6.03 -8.19 -14.12
C ALA A 168 -4.61 -8.74 -14.09
N VAL A 169 -3.63 -7.87 -13.99
CA VAL A 169 -2.21 -8.22 -14.00
C VAL A 169 -1.53 -7.67 -12.75
N ALA A 170 -0.77 -8.51 -12.06
CA ALA A 170 0.23 -8.12 -11.09
C ALA A 170 1.57 -8.64 -11.58
N ALA A 171 2.53 -7.77 -11.90
CA ALA A 171 3.79 -8.15 -12.51
C ALA A 171 4.97 -7.43 -11.88
N ILE A 172 6.15 -8.03 -12.00
CA ILE A 172 7.41 -7.36 -11.68
C ILE A 172 8.05 -6.82 -12.96
N GLY A 173 8.68 -5.65 -12.82
CA GLY A 173 9.58 -5.10 -13.83
C GLY A 173 11.00 -5.66 -13.67
N ILE A 174 11.90 -4.99 -14.37
CA ILE A 174 13.32 -5.31 -14.40
C ILE A 174 13.96 -5.26 -13.00
N ALA A 175 13.49 -4.36 -12.12
CA ALA A 175 14.00 -4.24 -10.75
C ALA A 175 13.77 -5.52 -9.93
N GLY A 176 12.61 -6.17 -10.10
CA GLY A 176 12.30 -7.44 -9.45
C GLY A 176 13.14 -8.59 -9.99
N GLU A 177 13.34 -8.67 -11.32
CA GLU A 177 14.23 -9.68 -11.95
C GLU A 177 15.67 -9.56 -11.45
N HIS A 178 16.15 -8.34 -11.23
CA HIS A 178 17.46 -8.05 -10.67
C HIS A 178 17.54 -8.11 -9.15
N LEU A 179 16.49 -8.61 -8.48
CA LEU A 179 16.39 -8.75 -7.01
C LEU A 179 16.66 -7.44 -6.26
N GLY A 180 16.24 -6.31 -6.81
CA GLY A 180 16.36 -5.01 -6.17
C GLY A 180 15.49 -4.92 -4.92
N LEU A 181 16.06 -4.52 -3.78
CA LEU A 181 15.35 -4.51 -2.48
C LEU A 181 14.27 -3.43 -2.39
N VAL A 182 14.22 -2.50 -3.34
CA VAL A 182 13.14 -1.51 -3.47
C VAL A 182 12.15 -1.85 -4.58
N SER A 183 12.21 -3.09 -5.10
CA SER A 183 11.31 -3.50 -6.16
C SER A 183 9.90 -3.77 -5.67
N SER A 184 8.95 -3.44 -6.54
CA SER A 184 7.51 -3.46 -6.33
C SER A 184 6.85 -4.55 -7.17
N VAL A 185 5.66 -5.00 -6.75
CA VAL A 185 4.74 -5.73 -7.61
C VAL A 185 3.72 -4.73 -8.14
N MET A 186 3.73 -4.49 -9.47
CA MET A 186 2.88 -3.49 -10.11
C MET A 186 1.58 -4.12 -10.58
N CYS A 187 0.46 -3.57 -10.11
CA CYS A 187 -0.88 -4.04 -10.45
C CYS A 187 -1.52 -3.13 -11.51
N SER A 188 -2.28 -3.74 -12.41
CA SER A 188 -3.03 -3.01 -13.44
C SER A 188 -4.18 -2.19 -12.85
N GLU A 189 -4.30 -0.96 -13.32
CA GLU A 189 -5.48 -0.11 -13.11
C GLU A 189 -6.67 -0.70 -13.87
N PHE A 190 -7.85 -0.67 -13.25
CA PHE A 190 -8.97 -1.49 -13.74
C PHE A 190 -9.66 -0.97 -15.00
N ASN A 191 -9.53 0.31 -15.35
CA ASN A 191 -10.14 0.88 -16.56
C ASN A 191 -9.19 0.84 -17.76
N THR A 192 -7.90 1.11 -17.52
CA THR A 192 -6.90 1.31 -18.58
C THR A 192 -5.96 0.12 -18.73
N GLY A 193 -5.81 -0.69 -17.68
CA GLY A 193 -4.81 -1.76 -17.60
C GLY A 193 -3.38 -1.25 -17.41
N ILE A 194 -3.18 0.06 -17.19
CA ILE A 194 -1.87 0.66 -16.93
C ILE A 194 -1.33 0.11 -15.60
N PRO A 195 -0.06 -0.33 -15.52
CA PRO A 195 0.55 -0.90 -14.30
C PRO A 195 1.05 0.19 -13.34
N CYS A 196 0.14 1.05 -12.87
CA CYS A 196 0.43 2.20 -12.01
C CYS A 196 -0.07 2.00 -10.56
N ARG A 197 -0.32 0.77 -10.13
CA ARG A 197 -0.79 0.45 -8.78
C ARG A 197 0.21 -0.45 -8.08
N GLY A 198 1.23 0.14 -7.49
CA GLY A 198 2.31 -0.60 -6.84
C GLY A 198 1.91 -1.16 -5.48
N ALA A 199 2.15 -2.46 -5.24
CA ALA A 199 2.45 -3.00 -3.92
C ALA A 199 3.95 -2.76 -3.70
N ALA A 200 4.30 -1.53 -3.28
CA ALA A 200 5.59 -0.94 -3.61
C ALA A 200 6.67 -1.20 -2.57
N ARG A 201 6.35 -1.17 -1.29
CA ARG A 201 7.38 -1.07 -0.26
C ARG A 201 7.85 -2.43 0.26
N GLY A 202 9.14 -2.48 0.70
CA GLY A 202 9.74 -3.62 1.39
C GLY A 202 10.30 -4.72 0.49
N GLY A 203 10.43 -4.49 -0.83
CA GLY A 203 11.11 -5.39 -1.74
C GLY A 203 10.33 -6.65 -2.14
N LEU A 204 9.00 -6.59 -2.11
CA LEU A 204 8.16 -7.75 -2.47
C LEU A 204 8.31 -8.15 -3.95
N GLY A 205 8.68 -7.22 -4.83
CA GLY A 205 9.06 -7.52 -6.21
C GLY A 205 10.31 -8.39 -6.31
N ALA A 206 11.30 -8.20 -5.43
CA ALA A 206 12.48 -9.06 -5.37
C ALA A 206 12.14 -10.48 -4.87
N VAL A 207 11.22 -10.59 -3.90
CA VAL A 207 10.72 -11.90 -3.46
C VAL A 207 10.01 -12.63 -4.61
N MET A 208 9.22 -11.91 -5.39
CA MET A 208 8.56 -12.48 -6.59
C MET A 208 9.60 -12.88 -7.65
N GLY A 209 10.59 -12.03 -7.88
CA GLY A 209 11.71 -12.28 -8.82
C GLY A 209 12.57 -13.45 -8.41
N SER A 210 12.92 -13.60 -7.10
CA SER A 210 13.71 -14.73 -6.61
C SER A 210 13.01 -16.08 -6.80
N LYS A 211 11.70 -16.08 -6.97
CA LYS A 211 10.89 -17.28 -7.26
C LYS A 211 10.77 -17.58 -8.76
N HIS A 212 11.37 -16.76 -9.61
CA HIS A 212 11.18 -16.74 -11.06
C HIS A 212 9.70 -16.62 -11.48
N LEU A 213 8.90 -15.93 -10.66
CA LEU A 213 7.51 -15.61 -10.94
C LEU A 213 7.41 -14.21 -11.58
N LYS A 214 7.14 -14.14 -12.88
CA LYS A 214 7.13 -12.87 -13.61
C LYS A 214 5.83 -12.09 -13.45
N ALA A 215 4.69 -12.80 -13.43
CA ALA A 215 3.38 -12.18 -13.33
C ALA A 215 2.33 -13.13 -12.71
N VAL A 216 1.25 -12.52 -12.22
CA VAL A 216 -0.04 -13.16 -11.91
C VAL A 216 -1.07 -12.50 -12.81
N VAL A 217 -1.71 -13.28 -13.66
CA VAL A 217 -2.70 -12.84 -14.65
C VAL A 217 -4.03 -13.52 -14.34
N ILE A 218 -5.07 -12.74 -14.13
CA ILE A 218 -6.39 -13.26 -13.76
C ILE A 218 -7.40 -12.75 -14.79
N ASP A 219 -8.05 -13.66 -15.48
CA ASP A 219 -9.12 -13.29 -16.38
C ASP A 219 -10.41 -12.95 -15.62
N LYS A 220 -11.25 -12.15 -16.22
CA LYS A 220 -12.54 -11.83 -15.64
C LYS A 220 -13.40 -13.10 -15.60
N ALA A 221 -13.91 -13.43 -14.42
CA ALA A 221 -14.74 -14.61 -14.22
C ALA A 221 -15.95 -14.63 -15.16
N ALA A 222 -16.18 -15.79 -15.81
CA ALA A 222 -17.38 -16.03 -16.62
C ALA A 222 -18.65 -16.02 -15.76
N ALA A 223 -18.54 -16.56 -14.53
CA ALA A 223 -19.59 -16.56 -13.51
C ALA A 223 -19.01 -16.04 -12.17
N PRO A 224 -19.08 -14.71 -11.91
CA PRO A 224 -18.50 -14.14 -10.71
C PRO A 224 -19.07 -14.73 -9.42
N TYR A 225 -18.17 -15.04 -8.47
CA TYR A 225 -18.52 -15.42 -7.11
C TYR A 225 -19.36 -14.34 -6.44
N LYS A 226 -20.36 -14.76 -5.72
CA LYS A 226 -21.24 -13.86 -4.95
C LYS A 226 -21.09 -14.17 -3.47
N VAL A 227 -20.71 -13.17 -2.70
CA VAL A 227 -20.65 -13.29 -1.24
C VAL A 227 -22.01 -13.70 -0.71
N PRO A 228 -22.15 -14.85 -0.01
CA PRO A 228 -23.42 -15.37 0.46
C PRO A 228 -24.07 -14.43 1.48
N MET A 229 -25.31 -14.02 1.22
CA MET A 229 -26.17 -13.26 2.14
C MET A 229 -27.62 -13.61 1.90
N THR A 230 -28.44 -13.68 2.97
CA THR A 230 -29.89 -13.75 2.79
C THR A 230 -30.42 -12.45 2.18
N PRO A 231 -31.63 -12.43 1.59
CA PRO A 231 -32.22 -11.19 1.07
C PRO A 231 -32.32 -10.09 2.14
N GLU A 232 -32.61 -10.45 3.39
CA GLU A 232 -32.69 -9.53 4.53
C GLU A 232 -31.30 -8.95 4.87
N GLN A 233 -30.28 -9.81 4.95
CA GLN A 233 -28.88 -9.40 5.16
C GLN A 233 -28.40 -8.49 4.05
N ALA A 234 -28.68 -8.81 2.80
CA ALA A 234 -28.30 -7.98 1.65
C ALA A 234 -28.99 -6.61 1.67
N ALA A 235 -30.27 -6.56 2.08
CA ALA A 235 -31.01 -5.30 2.25
C ALA A 235 -30.40 -4.46 3.38
N GLU A 236 -30.14 -5.06 4.55
CA GLU A 236 -29.47 -4.38 5.68
C GLU A 236 -28.08 -3.87 5.28
N PHE A 237 -27.27 -4.72 4.65
CA PHE A 237 -25.93 -4.38 4.18
C PHE A 237 -25.93 -3.16 3.24
N LYS A 238 -26.95 -3.08 2.35
CA LYS A 238 -27.13 -1.95 1.44
C LYS A 238 -27.46 -0.65 2.20
N GLU A 239 -28.29 -0.70 3.22
CA GLU A 239 -28.63 0.49 4.04
C GLU A 239 -27.41 0.95 4.86
N LEU A 240 -26.63 0.01 5.42
CA LEU A 240 -25.40 0.32 6.13
C LEU A 240 -24.35 0.94 5.18
N ASN A 241 -24.21 0.42 3.96
CA ASN A 241 -23.31 0.99 2.96
C ASN A 241 -23.67 2.44 2.59
N LYS A 242 -24.95 2.82 2.59
CA LYS A 242 -25.35 4.23 2.37
C LYS A 242 -24.75 5.16 3.44
N LYS A 243 -24.65 4.72 4.70
CA LYS A 243 -24.03 5.49 5.78
C LYS A 243 -22.52 5.66 5.53
N ILE A 244 -21.87 4.60 5.07
CA ILE A 244 -20.44 4.66 4.68
C ILE A 244 -20.25 5.64 3.52
N VAL A 245 -21.06 5.52 2.46
CA VAL A 245 -21.02 6.42 1.31
C VAL A 245 -21.23 7.87 1.74
N ALA A 246 -22.23 8.13 2.59
CA ALA A 246 -22.51 9.47 3.10
C ALA A 246 -21.33 10.04 3.91
N ALA A 247 -20.68 9.22 4.74
CA ALA A 247 -19.50 9.63 5.50
C ALA A 247 -18.33 9.99 4.57
N VAL A 248 -18.04 9.17 3.57
CA VAL A 248 -16.92 9.38 2.63
C VAL A 248 -17.17 10.58 1.71
N THR A 249 -18.39 10.72 1.17
CA THR A 249 -18.72 11.84 0.25
C THR A 249 -18.97 13.15 0.98
N GLY A 250 -19.44 13.11 2.23
CA GLY A 250 -19.67 14.28 3.07
C GLY A 250 -18.40 14.82 3.76
N ASN A 251 -17.33 14.04 3.80
CA ASN A 251 -16.06 14.48 4.38
C ASN A 251 -15.32 15.42 3.39
N PRO A 252 -14.87 16.63 3.81
CA PRO A 252 -14.20 17.58 2.93
C PRO A 252 -12.95 17.03 2.25
N LEU A 253 -12.18 16.18 2.94
CA LEU A 253 -10.98 15.57 2.37
C LEU A 253 -11.34 14.57 1.27
N THR A 254 -12.17 13.57 1.57
CA THR A 254 -12.44 12.45 0.66
C THR A 254 -13.53 12.74 -0.37
N GLY A 255 -14.45 13.67 -0.07
CA GLY A 255 -15.55 14.04 -0.97
C GLY A 255 -15.26 15.25 -1.88
N GLN A 256 -14.26 16.08 -1.54
CA GLN A 256 -13.97 17.30 -2.29
C GLN A 256 -12.49 17.40 -2.68
N THR A 257 -11.58 17.38 -1.71
CA THR A 257 -10.14 17.62 -1.95
C THR A 257 -9.51 16.50 -2.77
N MET A 258 -9.66 15.27 -2.34
CA MET A 258 -9.06 14.10 -3.01
C MET A 258 -9.54 13.89 -4.46
N PRO A 259 -10.83 14.02 -4.79
CA PRO A 259 -11.28 13.89 -6.18
C PRO A 259 -10.64 14.93 -7.12
N LEU A 260 -10.41 16.14 -6.63
CA LEU A 260 -9.93 17.25 -7.46
C LEU A 260 -8.41 17.27 -7.60
N TYR A 261 -7.69 16.98 -6.52
CA TYR A 261 -6.26 17.23 -6.41
C TYR A 261 -5.44 15.95 -6.19
N GLY A 262 -6.10 14.82 -5.92
CA GLY A 262 -5.42 13.60 -5.51
C GLY A 262 -4.77 13.76 -4.13
N SER A 263 -3.91 12.81 -3.78
CA SER A 263 -3.11 12.88 -2.54
C SER A 263 -2.03 13.97 -2.60
N ALA A 264 -1.69 14.50 -3.79
CA ALA A 264 -0.82 15.66 -3.97
C ALA A 264 -1.27 16.88 -3.15
N ALA A 265 -2.55 16.95 -2.75
CA ALA A 265 -3.05 17.91 -1.77
C ALA A 265 -2.28 17.92 -0.43
N GLY A 266 -1.58 16.84 -0.12
CA GLY A 266 -0.68 16.74 1.04
C GLY A 266 0.47 17.76 1.01
N VAL A 267 0.94 18.16 -0.17
CA VAL A 267 2.02 19.16 -0.33
C VAL A 267 1.68 20.49 0.35
N ASP A 268 0.46 21.00 0.14
CA ASP A 268 0.02 22.25 0.77
C ASP A 268 -0.03 22.12 2.31
N THR A 269 -0.52 20.99 2.79
CA THR A 269 -0.64 20.77 4.24
C THR A 269 0.73 20.68 4.88
N THR A 270 1.61 19.86 4.36
CA THR A 270 2.96 19.64 4.93
C THR A 270 3.88 20.82 4.67
N GLY A 271 3.75 21.50 3.51
CA GLY A 271 4.47 22.73 3.21
C GLY A 271 4.15 23.85 4.19
N LYS A 272 2.86 24.13 4.44
CA LYS A 272 2.42 25.13 5.42
C LYS A 272 2.82 24.81 6.86
N MET A 273 2.91 23.51 7.20
CA MET A 273 3.34 23.07 8.53
C MET A 273 4.86 23.04 8.69
N GLY A 274 5.64 23.19 7.62
CA GLY A 274 7.09 22.96 7.64
C GLY A 274 7.48 21.50 7.76
N ALA A 275 6.58 20.58 7.41
CA ALA A 275 6.77 19.13 7.49
C ALA A 275 7.10 18.49 6.13
N LEU A 276 7.05 19.25 5.04
CA LEU A 276 7.40 18.78 3.71
C LEU A 276 8.93 18.56 3.63
N PRO A 277 9.42 17.39 3.25
CA PRO A 277 10.85 17.17 3.08
C PRO A 277 11.45 18.12 2.04
N TYR A 278 12.59 18.71 2.40
CA TYR A 278 13.37 19.55 1.52
C TYR A 278 14.85 19.23 1.67
N LYS A 279 15.57 19.06 0.55
CA LYS A 279 17.00 18.76 0.51
C LYS A 279 17.40 17.66 1.51
N ASN A 280 16.93 16.45 1.25
CA ASN A 280 17.17 15.26 2.06
C ASN A 280 16.79 15.44 3.53
N PHE A 281 15.56 15.93 3.81
CA PHE A 281 15.09 16.18 5.17
C PHE A 281 16.04 17.10 5.96
N SER A 282 16.65 18.10 5.33
CA SER A 282 17.56 19.06 5.98
C SER A 282 16.94 19.82 7.15
N GLY A 283 15.60 19.96 7.16
CA GLY A 283 14.85 20.79 8.09
C GLY A 283 14.78 22.25 7.67
N GLU A 284 15.33 22.59 6.51
CA GLU A 284 15.16 23.90 5.91
C GLU A 284 13.75 24.04 5.36
N PHE A 285 13.21 25.25 5.42
CA PHE A 285 11.94 25.60 4.80
C PHE A 285 12.20 26.26 3.45
N THR A 286 11.37 25.97 2.45
CA THR A 286 11.37 26.68 1.18
C THR A 286 9.94 27.09 0.80
N PRO A 287 9.71 28.33 0.34
CA PRO A 287 8.43 28.72 -0.23
C PRO A 287 8.18 28.10 -1.62
N ASP A 288 9.21 27.56 -2.28
CA ASP A 288 9.11 26.98 -3.63
C ASP A 288 8.18 25.77 -3.69
N TRP A 289 7.79 25.19 -2.54
CA TRP A 289 6.81 24.12 -2.51
C TRP A 289 5.48 24.51 -3.20
N GLU A 290 5.15 25.79 -3.26
CA GLU A 290 3.95 26.29 -3.95
C GLU A 290 3.95 25.94 -5.46
N ARG A 291 5.14 25.77 -6.07
CA ARG A 291 5.31 25.40 -7.49
C ARG A 291 4.86 23.97 -7.80
N ILE A 292 4.84 23.09 -6.79
CA ILE A 292 4.33 21.71 -6.86
C ILE A 292 3.13 21.50 -5.94
N GLY A 293 2.68 22.57 -5.28
CA GLY A 293 1.51 22.58 -4.40
C GLY A 293 0.20 22.37 -5.16
N THR A 294 -0.84 22.11 -4.41
CA THR A 294 -2.16 21.70 -4.88
C THR A 294 -2.69 22.49 -6.09
N THR A 295 -2.59 23.82 -6.03
CA THR A 295 -3.11 24.69 -7.10
C THR A 295 -2.29 24.58 -8.39
N GLN A 296 -0.96 24.64 -8.28
CA GLN A 296 -0.08 24.58 -9.44
C GLN A 296 -0.03 23.17 -10.02
N TRP A 297 0.00 22.14 -9.16
CA TRP A 297 -0.11 20.73 -9.57
C TRP A 297 -1.34 20.48 -10.43
N ARG A 298 -2.52 20.88 -9.93
CA ARG A 298 -3.77 20.70 -10.68
C ARG A 298 -3.77 21.51 -11.98
N LYS A 299 -3.24 22.74 -11.94
CA LYS A 299 -3.15 23.59 -13.13
C LYS A 299 -2.34 22.88 -14.22
N ASN A 300 -1.13 22.42 -13.90
CA ASN A 300 -0.27 21.72 -14.86
C ASN A 300 -0.94 20.44 -15.37
N LEU A 301 -1.51 19.63 -14.47
CA LEU A 301 -2.21 18.40 -14.84
C LEU A 301 -3.31 18.65 -15.88
N ILE A 302 -4.13 19.67 -15.71
CA ILE A 302 -5.25 19.97 -16.61
C ILE A 302 -4.77 20.67 -17.89
N ASP A 303 -3.88 21.65 -17.78
CA ASP A 303 -3.37 22.43 -18.92
C ASP A 303 -2.58 21.53 -19.89
N HIS A 304 -1.92 20.50 -19.40
CA HIS A 304 -1.21 19.51 -20.21
C HIS A 304 -2.14 18.41 -20.78
N GLY A 305 -3.43 18.45 -20.48
CA GLY A 305 -4.42 17.48 -21.00
C GLY A 305 -4.58 16.22 -20.16
N GLY A 306 -4.01 16.17 -18.97
CA GLY A 306 -4.18 15.08 -18.00
C GLY A 306 -5.58 15.07 -17.36
N LYS A 307 -5.81 14.12 -16.47
CA LYS A 307 -7.11 13.88 -15.84
C LYS A 307 -6.97 13.68 -14.33
N SER A 308 -7.91 14.19 -13.56
CA SER A 308 -8.13 13.88 -12.13
C SER A 308 -9.45 13.11 -11.94
N THR A 309 -9.80 12.84 -10.69
CA THR A 309 -11.08 12.20 -10.33
C THR A 309 -11.20 10.76 -10.86
N ILE A 310 -10.08 10.04 -10.90
CA ILE A 310 -10.00 8.66 -11.38
C ILE A 310 -10.11 7.70 -10.19
N PRO A 311 -11.02 6.69 -10.24
CA PRO A 311 -11.08 5.64 -9.22
C PRO A 311 -9.91 4.68 -9.41
N CYS A 312 -9.17 4.36 -8.34
CA CYS A 312 -8.01 3.45 -8.40
C CYS A 312 -8.38 1.96 -8.36
N GLN A 313 -9.63 1.62 -8.04
CA GLN A 313 -10.14 0.25 -7.94
C GLN A 313 -11.65 0.21 -8.21
N PRO A 314 -12.22 -0.96 -8.56
CA PRO A 314 -13.66 -1.13 -8.68
C PRO A 314 -14.41 -0.72 -7.40
N GLY A 315 -15.44 0.13 -7.52
CA GLY A 315 -16.23 0.61 -6.40
C GLY A 315 -15.60 1.77 -5.60
N CYS A 316 -14.50 2.35 -6.05
CA CYS A 316 -13.90 3.51 -5.38
C CYS A 316 -14.70 4.78 -5.64
N ILE A 317 -15.13 5.46 -4.55
CA ILE A 317 -15.84 6.74 -4.62
C ILE A 317 -14.97 7.94 -4.21
N VAL A 318 -13.79 7.71 -3.62
CA VAL A 318 -12.83 8.77 -3.28
C VAL A 318 -12.20 9.36 -4.54
N ARG A 319 -11.89 8.53 -5.53
CA ARG A 319 -11.39 8.93 -6.86
C ARG A 319 -10.18 9.86 -6.80
N CYS A 320 -9.20 9.55 -5.96
CA CYS A 320 -8.02 10.38 -5.74
C CYS A 320 -6.92 10.21 -6.81
N SER A 321 -7.09 9.31 -7.76
CA SER A 321 -6.08 9.07 -8.79
C SER A 321 -6.15 10.05 -9.96
N ASN A 322 -5.08 10.06 -10.76
CA ASN A 322 -4.83 10.99 -11.85
C ASN A 322 -4.12 10.29 -13.02
N GLU A 323 -4.18 10.92 -14.19
CA GLU A 323 -3.34 10.68 -15.36
C GLU A 323 -2.65 12.00 -15.69
N TYR A 324 -1.34 11.99 -15.83
CA TYR A 324 -0.54 13.17 -16.12
C TYR A 324 0.03 13.09 -17.55
N CYS A 325 -0.06 14.20 -18.26
CA CYS A 325 0.59 14.41 -19.55
C CYS A 325 1.71 15.45 -19.40
N ASP A 326 2.75 15.35 -20.22
CA ASP A 326 3.82 16.35 -20.28
C ASP A 326 3.32 17.69 -20.88
N GLN A 327 4.15 18.71 -20.85
CA GLN A 327 3.86 20.04 -21.40
C GLN A 327 3.51 20.02 -22.91
N HIS A 328 3.76 18.93 -23.61
CA HIS A 328 3.43 18.73 -25.04
C HIS A 328 2.12 17.95 -25.23
N GLY A 329 1.45 17.55 -24.14
CA GLY A 329 0.21 16.77 -24.17
C GLY A 329 0.41 15.27 -24.35
N ASN A 330 1.63 14.76 -24.27
CA ASN A 330 1.87 13.32 -24.34
C ASN A 330 1.63 12.69 -22.97
N TYR A 331 0.98 11.52 -22.93
CA TYR A 331 0.84 10.74 -21.71
C TYR A 331 2.22 10.45 -21.09
N LEU A 332 2.39 10.77 -19.81
CA LEU A 332 3.64 10.58 -19.08
C LEU A 332 3.52 9.52 -18.00
N SER A 333 2.65 9.70 -17.02
CA SER A 333 2.44 8.75 -15.93
C SER A 333 1.00 8.81 -15.38
N ALA A 334 0.65 7.88 -14.49
CA ALA A 334 -0.65 7.85 -13.83
C ALA A 334 -0.52 7.35 -12.38
N GLY A 335 -1.48 7.76 -11.56
CA GLY A 335 -1.49 7.33 -10.17
C GLY A 335 -0.45 8.02 -9.29
N ILE A 336 0.02 9.19 -9.71
CA ILE A 336 1.03 9.96 -8.99
C ILE A 336 0.45 10.37 -7.63
N GLU A 337 1.15 9.98 -6.57
CA GLU A 337 0.76 10.21 -5.17
C GLU A 337 1.61 11.30 -4.52
N TYR A 338 1.13 11.82 -3.38
CA TYR A 338 1.82 12.84 -2.58
C TYR A 338 3.28 12.47 -2.30
N GLU A 339 3.53 11.22 -1.98
CA GLU A 339 4.86 10.70 -1.65
C GLU A 339 5.85 10.93 -2.79
N THR A 340 5.44 10.62 -4.02
CA THR A 340 6.25 10.84 -5.21
C THR A 340 6.48 12.34 -5.45
N VAL A 341 5.41 13.16 -5.37
CA VAL A 341 5.52 14.61 -5.58
C VAL A 341 6.48 15.25 -4.58
N ALA A 342 6.47 14.79 -3.34
CA ALA A 342 7.33 15.33 -2.29
C ALA A 342 8.77 14.79 -2.36
N LEU A 343 8.95 13.47 -2.53
CA LEU A 343 10.27 12.84 -2.42
C LEU A 343 11.08 12.89 -3.70
N CYS A 344 10.43 12.84 -4.87
CA CYS A 344 11.08 13.13 -6.16
C CYS A 344 11.07 14.63 -6.51
N GLY A 345 10.36 15.44 -5.73
CA GLY A 345 10.26 16.89 -5.89
C GLY A 345 11.06 17.65 -4.83
N SER A 346 10.37 18.24 -3.85
CA SER A 346 10.98 19.12 -2.86
C SER A 346 12.15 18.50 -2.10
N ASN A 347 12.11 17.21 -1.78
CA ASN A 347 13.22 16.50 -1.15
C ASN A 347 14.51 16.54 -1.97
N LEU A 348 14.40 16.60 -3.29
CA LEU A 348 15.52 16.75 -4.24
C LEU A 348 15.77 18.21 -4.65
N GLY A 349 14.95 19.17 -4.17
CA GLY A 349 14.99 20.56 -4.64
C GLY A 349 14.45 20.71 -6.07
N ILE A 350 13.71 19.74 -6.59
CA ILE A 350 13.10 19.75 -7.92
C ILE A 350 11.65 20.22 -7.80
N PHE A 351 11.30 21.27 -8.53
CA PHE A 351 9.96 21.88 -8.54
C PHE A 351 9.35 21.92 -9.94
N ASP A 352 9.78 21.03 -10.81
CA ASP A 352 9.26 20.78 -12.15
C ASP A 352 8.37 19.52 -12.13
N THR A 353 7.09 19.68 -12.44
CA THR A 353 6.13 18.57 -12.38
C THR A 353 6.37 17.51 -13.45
N ASP A 354 6.88 17.89 -14.64
CA ASP A 354 7.20 16.94 -15.72
C ASP A 354 8.41 16.07 -15.32
N ALA A 355 9.42 16.67 -14.67
CA ALA A 355 10.56 15.93 -14.13
C ALA A 355 10.14 14.94 -13.03
N ILE A 356 9.28 15.37 -12.11
CA ILE A 356 8.73 14.51 -11.04
C ILE A 356 7.95 13.34 -11.63
N CYS A 357 7.06 13.61 -12.59
CA CYS A 357 6.28 12.57 -13.24
C CYS A 357 7.13 11.66 -14.14
N THR A 358 8.27 12.14 -14.65
CA THR A 358 9.24 11.30 -15.37
C THR A 358 9.92 10.31 -14.42
N LEU A 359 10.30 10.74 -13.20
CA LEU A 359 10.83 9.84 -12.17
C LEU A 359 9.78 8.81 -11.73
N ASP A 360 8.54 9.23 -11.53
CA ASP A 360 7.41 8.36 -11.25
C ASP A 360 7.26 7.28 -12.32
N ARG A 361 7.21 7.70 -13.59
CA ARG A 361 7.09 6.79 -14.74
C ARG A 361 8.23 5.75 -14.80
N LEU A 362 9.46 6.17 -14.55
CA LEU A 362 10.61 5.25 -14.54
C LEU A 362 10.49 4.25 -13.38
N CYS A 363 10.05 4.69 -12.21
CA CYS A 363 9.83 3.81 -11.08
C CYS A 363 8.70 2.80 -11.36
N ASP A 364 7.58 3.26 -11.90
CA ASP A 364 6.47 2.38 -12.29
C ASP A 364 6.91 1.36 -13.34
N ASP A 365 7.62 1.82 -14.37
CA ASP A 365 8.03 0.99 -15.49
C ASP A 365 9.08 -0.06 -15.08
N TYR A 366 10.03 0.29 -14.22
CA TYR A 366 11.00 -0.66 -13.69
C TYR A 366 10.43 -1.51 -12.54
N GLY A 367 9.30 -1.11 -11.96
CA GLY A 367 8.67 -1.74 -10.81
C GLY A 367 9.42 -1.43 -9.52
N MET A 368 9.49 -0.15 -9.11
CA MET A 368 10.24 0.32 -7.94
C MET A 368 9.41 1.24 -7.03
N ASP A 369 9.80 1.33 -5.77
CA ASP A 369 9.27 2.24 -4.76
C ASP A 369 9.78 3.67 -4.98
N THR A 370 8.91 4.61 -5.37
CA THR A 370 9.24 6.03 -5.55
C THR A 370 9.73 6.69 -4.27
N ILE A 371 9.27 6.21 -3.09
CA ILE A 371 9.68 6.72 -1.77
C ILE A 371 11.17 6.42 -1.55
N ASP A 372 11.57 5.16 -1.69
CA ASP A 372 12.95 4.76 -1.46
C ASP A 372 13.89 5.34 -2.53
N ILE A 373 13.51 5.34 -3.80
CA ILE A 373 14.31 5.95 -4.89
C ILE A 373 14.46 7.46 -4.68
N GLY A 374 13.39 8.21 -4.43
CA GLY A 374 13.45 9.65 -4.19
C GLY A 374 14.29 10.00 -2.97
N THR A 375 14.20 9.20 -1.90
CA THR A 375 15.02 9.42 -0.70
C THR A 375 16.49 9.03 -0.94
N ALA A 376 16.76 7.95 -1.67
CA ALA A 376 18.12 7.55 -2.03
C ALA A 376 18.83 8.61 -2.89
N LEU A 377 18.13 9.17 -3.89
CA LEU A 377 18.63 10.31 -4.68
C LEU A 377 18.89 11.53 -3.79
N GLY A 378 18.03 11.79 -2.80
CA GLY A 378 18.26 12.85 -1.81
C GLY A 378 19.54 12.67 -1.01
N VAL A 379 19.86 11.43 -0.59
CA VAL A 379 21.13 11.11 0.06
C VAL A 379 22.32 11.30 -0.91
N MET A 380 22.18 10.90 -2.17
CA MET A 380 23.24 11.12 -3.18
C MET A 380 23.52 12.61 -3.39
N MET A 381 22.46 13.44 -3.44
CA MET A 381 22.59 14.89 -3.56
C MET A 381 23.25 15.52 -2.31
N ASP A 382 22.81 15.11 -1.12
CA ASP A 382 23.36 15.58 0.16
C ASP A 382 24.86 15.24 0.32
N GLN A 383 25.30 14.13 -0.27
CA GLN A 383 26.70 13.70 -0.26
C GLN A 383 27.50 14.20 -1.49
N GLY A 384 26.94 15.11 -2.29
CA GLY A 384 27.64 15.76 -3.41
C GLY A 384 27.88 14.87 -4.63
N VAL A 385 27.13 13.78 -4.79
CA VAL A 385 27.17 12.95 -6.02
C VAL A 385 26.54 13.70 -7.19
N MET A 386 25.52 14.49 -6.92
CA MET A 386 24.85 15.43 -7.82
C MET A 386 24.31 16.63 -7.03
N GLU A 387 24.03 17.73 -7.72
CA GLU A 387 23.51 18.93 -7.07
C GLU A 387 22.00 18.83 -6.77
N PHE A 388 21.56 19.44 -5.66
CA PHE A 388 20.14 19.60 -5.42
C PHE A 388 19.47 20.47 -6.51
N GLY A 389 18.35 20.00 -7.04
CA GLY A 389 17.63 20.64 -8.13
C GLY A 389 18.04 20.18 -9.52
N ASP A 390 19.07 19.37 -9.66
CA ASP A 390 19.48 18.78 -10.94
C ASP A 390 18.55 17.62 -11.33
N ALA A 391 17.43 17.96 -11.95
CA ALA A 391 16.42 17.01 -12.39
C ALA A 391 16.97 16.06 -13.47
N GLU A 392 17.84 16.56 -14.38
CA GLU A 392 18.40 15.76 -15.46
C GLU A 392 19.33 14.67 -14.91
N ALA A 393 20.23 15.02 -13.99
CA ALA A 393 21.10 14.05 -13.33
C ALA A 393 20.30 12.99 -12.56
N ALA A 394 19.26 13.39 -11.82
CA ALA A 394 18.39 12.48 -11.10
C ALA A 394 17.68 11.49 -12.05
N ILE A 395 17.05 12.01 -13.11
CA ILE A 395 16.34 11.21 -14.11
C ILE A 395 17.32 10.26 -14.83
N ASN A 396 18.48 10.74 -15.24
CA ASN A 396 19.47 9.91 -15.92
C ASN A 396 20.02 8.81 -15.01
N THR A 397 20.25 9.09 -13.73
CA THR A 397 20.69 8.09 -12.75
C THR A 397 19.69 6.93 -12.64
N VAL A 398 18.39 7.24 -12.60
CA VAL A 398 17.35 6.20 -12.55
C VAL A 398 17.20 5.51 -13.92
N ARG A 399 17.22 6.27 -15.01
CA ARG A 399 17.03 5.72 -16.37
C ARG A 399 18.09 4.69 -16.75
N THR A 400 19.34 4.92 -16.35
CA THR A 400 20.48 4.08 -16.72
C THR A 400 20.86 3.06 -15.63
N MET A 401 20.06 2.94 -14.55
CA MET A 401 20.47 2.12 -13.40
C MET A 401 20.60 0.63 -13.70
N PHE A 402 19.95 0.13 -14.74
CA PHE A 402 20.05 -1.27 -15.18
C PHE A 402 20.97 -1.48 -16.39
N ASP A 403 21.65 -0.42 -16.83
CA ASP A 403 22.68 -0.56 -17.86
C ASP A 403 23.91 -1.29 -17.30
N ALA A 404 24.60 -2.04 -18.16
CA ALA A 404 25.71 -2.91 -17.74
C ALA A 404 26.90 -2.15 -17.12
N ASP A 405 27.08 -0.89 -17.49
CA ASP A 405 28.14 0.01 -17.01
C ASP A 405 27.68 1.00 -15.94
N SER A 406 26.46 0.84 -15.45
CA SER A 406 25.90 1.73 -14.42
C SER A 406 26.69 1.63 -13.12
N LYS A 407 27.28 2.75 -12.71
CA LYS A 407 27.99 2.86 -11.43
C LYS A 407 27.08 2.74 -10.22
N TRP A 408 25.90 3.37 -10.28
CA TRP A 408 25.00 3.49 -9.14
C TRP A 408 23.87 2.46 -9.14
N GLY A 409 23.55 1.87 -10.28
CA GLY A 409 22.43 0.94 -10.40
C GLY A 409 22.50 -0.25 -9.45
N PRO A 410 23.64 -0.97 -9.33
CA PRO A 410 23.79 -2.09 -8.40
C PRO A 410 23.56 -1.71 -6.92
N ILE A 411 23.74 -0.44 -6.58
CA ILE A 411 23.57 0.10 -5.22
C ILE A 411 22.16 0.65 -5.06
N LEU A 412 21.72 1.52 -5.98
CA LEU A 412 20.45 2.24 -5.93
C LEU A 412 19.22 1.30 -5.91
N LYS A 413 19.27 0.17 -6.62
CA LYS A 413 18.23 -0.85 -6.58
C LYS A 413 17.98 -1.43 -5.18
N ASN A 414 18.92 -1.23 -4.23
CA ASN A 414 18.83 -1.70 -2.85
C ASN A 414 18.43 -0.58 -1.87
N GLY A 415 18.08 0.61 -2.38
CA GLY A 415 17.44 1.69 -1.66
C GLY A 415 18.35 2.62 -0.89
N CYS A 416 17.72 3.50 -0.14
CA CYS A 416 18.35 4.62 0.56
C CYS A 416 19.46 4.18 1.53
N ALA A 417 19.22 3.14 2.33
CA ALA A 417 20.22 2.65 3.29
C ALA A 417 21.45 2.07 2.60
N ALA A 418 21.28 1.39 1.45
CA ALA A 418 22.42 0.85 0.69
C ALA A 418 23.25 1.95 0.03
N VAL A 419 22.61 3.02 -0.45
CA VAL A 419 23.29 4.21 -0.97
C VAL A 419 24.10 4.89 0.14
N ALA A 420 23.51 5.07 1.33
CA ALA A 420 24.21 5.65 2.47
C ALA A 420 25.41 4.81 2.91
N ASP A 421 25.27 3.48 2.97
CA ASP A 421 26.34 2.55 3.30
C ASP A 421 27.49 2.64 2.28
N ALA A 422 27.18 2.68 0.98
CA ALA A 422 28.16 2.77 -0.10
C ALA A 422 28.91 4.11 -0.12
N LEU A 423 28.26 5.20 0.30
CA LEU A 423 28.84 6.53 0.42
C LEU A 423 29.59 6.73 1.75
N GLY A 424 29.54 5.76 2.67
CA GLY A 424 30.17 5.85 3.98
C GLY A 424 29.54 6.90 4.90
N VAL A 425 28.25 7.20 4.73
CA VAL A 425 27.55 8.19 5.56
C VAL A 425 27.53 7.73 7.01
N PRO A 426 28.00 8.57 7.97
CA PRO A 426 28.03 8.18 9.38
C PRO A 426 26.62 7.88 9.91
N LYS A 427 26.47 6.72 10.54
CA LYS A 427 25.18 6.29 11.13
C LYS A 427 24.62 7.23 12.19
N GLN A 428 25.48 8.09 12.76
CA GLN A 428 25.12 9.10 13.76
C GLN A 428 24.49 10.36 13.14
N GLU A 429 24.60 10.55 11.84
CA GLU A 429 24.07 11.71 11.14
C GLU A 429 22.71 11.42 10.51
N ILE A 430 21.74 11.28 11.34
CA ILE A 430 20.40 10.82 10.96
C ILE A 430 19.69 11.73 9.95
N GLN A 431 20.01 13.03 9.95
CA GLN A 431 19.47 13.98 8.96
C GLN A 431 19.88 13.63 7.52
N ARG A 432 20.91 12.78 7.37
CA ARG A 432 21.44 12.38 6.08
C ARG A 432 21.00 11.00 5.63
N VAL A 433 20.45 10.18 6.54
CA VAL A 433 19.97 8.83 6.23
C VAL A 433 18.57 8.61 6.82
N PRO A 434 17.53 9.12 6.15
CA PRO A 434 16.17 9.08 6.67
C PRO A 434 15.53 7.70 6.45
N VAL A 435 15.88 6.72 7.29
CA VAL A 435 15.37 5.34 7.24
C VAL A 435 15.02 4.82 8.64
N SER A 436 14.06 3.89 8.69
CA SER A 436 13.80 3.02 9.85
C SER A 436 13.70 1.58 9.37
N LYS A 437 14.40 0.64 10.02
CA LYS A 437 14.55 -0.75 9.54
C LYS A 437 15.00 -0.81 8.06
N ARG A 438 15.93 0.04 7.67
CA ARG A 438 16.44 0.24 6.31
C ARG A 438 15.44 0.77 5.27
N GLN A 439 14.17 0.87 5.58
CA GLN A 439 13.11 1.42 4.73
C GLN A 439 13.07 2.94 4.85
N ALA A 440 13.07 3.65 3.72
CA ALA A 440 13.10 5.11 3.67
C ALA A 440 11.87 5.76 4.32
N PHE A 441 12.03 6.95 4.89
CA PHE A 441 10.92 7.73 5.42
C PHE A 441 9.94 8.10 4.31
N ALA A 442 8.67 8.03 4.64
CA ALA A 442 7.64 8.69 3.87
C ALA A 442 7.77 10.22 3.99
N ALA A 443 7.08 10.96 3.14
CA ALA A 443 7.27 12.40 2.95
C ALA A 443 6.71 13.28 4.09
N TYR A 444 6.95 12.88 5.32
CA TYR A 444 6.52 13.61 6.53
C TYR A 444 7.71 13.80 7.45
N ASP A 445 8.19 15.03 7.62
CA ASP A 445 9.30 15.27 8.54
C ASP A 445 8.89 14.90 9.98
N PRO A 446 9.50 13.87 10.58
CA PRO A 446 9.10 13.38 11.90
C PRO A 446 9.45 14.36 13.03
N ARG A 447 10.27 15.39 12.77
CA ARG A 447 10.54 16.48 13.71
C ARG A 447 9.33 17.38 13.90
N VAL A 448 8.48 17.48 12.86
CA VAL A 448 7.26 18.28 12.85
C VAL A 448 6.05 17.38 13.15
N ILE A 449 5.87 16.28 12.40
CA ILE A 449 4.76 15.34 12.61
C ILE A 449 5.28 14.14 13.42
N ARG A 450 5.47 14.37 14.70
CA ARG A 450 6.11 13.44 15.64
C ARG A 450 5.45 12.07 15.73
N GLY A 451 4.13 12.00 15.53
CA GLY A 451 3.40 10.74 15.54
C GLY A 451 3.88 9.75 14.49
N TYR A 452 4.29 10.23 13.31
CA TYR A 452 4.89 9.34 12.30
C TYR A 452 6.24 8.77 12.76
N GLY A 453 7.11 9.60 13.34
CA GLY A 453 8.39 9.12 13.85
C GLY A 453 8.23 7.94 14.80
N LEU A 454 7.31 8.06 15.78
CA LEU A 454 7.01 6.98 16.74
C LEU A 454 6.36 5.76 16.06
N SER A 455 5.44 5.96 15.11
CA SER A 455 4.82 4.85 14.40
C SER A 455 5.85 4.07 13.56
N TRP A 456 6.83 4.74 12.98
CA TRP A 456 7.90 4.08 12.21
C TRP A 456 8.88 3.31 13.08
N GLU A 457 9.23 3.85 14.25
CA GLU A 457 10.07 3.12 15.22
C GLU A 457 9.35 1.90 15.79
N ARG A 458 8.09 2.09 16.18
CA ARG A 458 7.30 1.06 16.86
C ARG A 458 6.64 0.08 15.92
N GLY A 459 6.37 0.50 14.66
CA GLY A 459 5.69 -0.33 13.69
C GLY A 459 6.54 -1.52 13.21
N PRO A 460 5.93 -2.68 12.98
CA PRO A 460 6.67 -3.88 12.59
C PRO A 460 7.29 -3.79 11.19
N MET A 461 6.83 -2.86 10.34
CA MET A 461 7.17 -2.78 8.92
C MET A 461 8.13 -1.62 8.56
N GLY A 462 8.82 -1.05 9.54
CA GLY A 462 9.75 0.08 9.33
C GLY A 462 9.02 1.40 9.06
N ALA A 463 9.66 2.32 8.31
CA ALA A 463 9.13 3.65 8.04
C ALA A 463 7.97 3.63 7.03
N ASP A 464 6.93 2.87 7.31
CA ASP A 464 5.75 2.75 6.48
C ASP A 464 4.57 3.57 7.06
N HIS A 465 4.24 4.69 6.41
CA HIS A 465 3.15 5.57 6.84
C HIS A 465 1.76 4.98 6.60
N THR A 466 1.65 3.98 5.72
CA THR A 466 0.39 3.27 5.46
C THR A 466 0.18 2.10 6.41
N ALA A 467 1.23 1.61 7.06
CA ALA A 467 1.13 0.59 8.10
C ALA A 467 0.81 1.15 9.49
N GLY A 468 0.87 2.49 9.67
CA GLY A 468 0.53 3.18 10.90
C GLY A 468 0.44 4.69 10.67
N SER A 469 -0.70 5.17 10.17
CA SER A 469 -0.90 6.59 9.85
C SER A 469 -1.17 7.42 11.10
N ALA A 470 -0.22 8.26 11.50
CA ALA A 470 -0.27 9.14 12.68
C ALA A 470 -0.31 10.63 12.32
N ALA A 471 -0.84 10.97 11.14
CA ALA A 471 -0.97 12.35 10.69
C ALA A 471 -1.94 13.18 11.55
N THR A 472 -2.90 12.54 12.22
CA THR A 472 -3.92 13.22 13.01
C THR A 472 -3.57 13.18 14.50
N TYR A 473 -3.45 14.35 15.13
CA TYR A 473 -3.32 14.46 16.57
C TYR A 473 -4.63 14.05 17.27
N ILE A 474 -4.53 13.14 18.24
CA ILE A 474 -5.65 12.68 19.04
C ILE A 474 -5.50 13.28 20.46
N PRO A 475 -6.37 14.20 20.88
CA PRO A 475 -6.30 14.80 22.22
C PRO A 475 -6.32 13.73 23.32
N ASN A 476 -5.61 14.00 24.42
CA ASN A 476 -5.53 13.17 25.62
C ASN A 476 -4.80 11.82 25.48
N LEU A 477 -4.16 11.55 24.35
CA LEU A 477 -3.23 10.45 24.20
C LEU A 477 -1.78 10.94 24.34
N THR A 478 -0.93 10.15 24.99
CA THR A 478 0.51 10.37 24.87
C THR A 478 0.95 10.05 23.42
N PRO A 479 2.09 10.57 22.96
CA PRO A 479 2.59 10.25 21.62
C PRO A 479 2.71 8.74 21.36
N GLU A 480 3.14 7.96 22.36
CA GLU A 480 3.25 6.50 22.26
C GLU A 480 1.87 5.84 22.15
N GLN A 481 0.90 6.28 22.95
CA GLN A 481 -0.48 5.79 22.89
C GLN A 481 -1.11 6.12 21.53
N GLN A 482 -0.81 7.29 20.99
CA GLN A 482 -1.27 7.67 19.65
C GLN A 482 -0.65 6.78 18.59
N ALA A 483 0.65 6.48 18.67
CA ALA A 483 1.32 5.58 17.73
C ALA A 483 0.70 4.17 17.79
N ASP A 484 0.54 3.61 19.00
CA ASP A 484 -0.04 2.28 19.20
C ASP A 484 -1.50 2.20 18.70
N TYR A 485 -2.28 3.25 18.95
CA TYR A 485 -3.65 3.33 18.45
C TYR A 485 -3.70 3.39 16.93
N THR A 486 -2.90 4.23 16.30
CA THR A 486 -2.91 4.37 14.84
C THR A 486 -2.39 3.13 14.14
N LEU A 487 -1.39 2.44 14.70
CA LEU A 487 -0.92 1.15 14.19
C LEU A 487 -2.05 0.11 14.21
N ALA A 488 -2.76 -0.04 15.33
CA ALA A 488 -3.86 -1.01 15.46
C ALA A 488 -5.03 -0.69 14.52
N VAL A 489 -5.46 0.57 14.49
CA VAL A 489 -6.57 1.01 13.63
C VAL A 489 -6.24 0.86 12.15
N THR A 490 -4.99 1.13 11.76
CA THR A 490 -4.53 0.97 10.38
C THR A 490 -4.43 -0.50 9.99
N ALA A 491 -3.98 -1.38 10.88
CA ALA A 491 -3.95 -2.82 10.61
C ALA A 491 -5.36 -3.38 10.33
N THR A 492 -6.40 -2.89 11.02
CA THR A 492 -7.79 -3.24 10.69
C THR A 492 -8.25 -2.59 9.38
N CYS A 493 -7.85 -1.36 9.11
CA CYS A 493 -8.13 -0.68 7.84
C CYS A 493 -7.65 -1.50 6.64
N ASP A 494 -6.41 -2.00 6.69
CA ASP A 494 -5.79 -2.79 5.62
C ASP A 494 -6.49 -4.14 5.39
N CYS A 495 -7.29 -4.60 6.38
CA CYS A 495 -8.19 -5.72 6.18
C CYS A 495 -9.48 -5.34 5.45
N PHE A 496 -9.95 -4.11 5.59
CA PHE A 496 -11.32 -3.73 5.26
C PHE A 496 -11.44 -2.88 4.01
N MET A 497 -10.67 -1.80 3.90
CA MET A 497 -10.86 -0.81 2.84
C MET A 497 -9.66 0.14 2.69
N CYS A 498 -9.76 1.04 1.72
CA CYS A 498 -8.76 2.08 1.48
C CYS A 498 -8.59 3.02 2.69
N LEU A 499 -7.34 3.37 3.01
CA LEU A 499 -6.97 4.25 4.12
C LEU A 499 -7.66 5.63 4.05
N PHE A 500 -7.79 6.22 2.87
CA PHE A 500 -8.49 7.51 2.73
C PHE A 500 -9.98 7.40 3.08
N ALA A 501 -10.68 6.39 2.57
CA ALA A 501 -12.06 6.17 2.95
C ALA A 501 -12.20 5.83 4.44
N TRP A 502 -11.26 5.04 4.98
CA TRP A 502 -11.22 4.70 6.40
C TRP A 502 -11.10 5.92 7.30
N SER A 503 -10.33 6.94 6.92
CA SER A 503 -10.20 8.18 7.68
C SER A 503 -11.55 8.91 7.87
N ALA A 504 -12.44 8.82 6.88
CA ALA A 504 -13.79 9.36 6.98
C ALA A 504 -14.75 8.45 7.77
N VAL A 505 -14.53 7.13 7.75
CA VAL A 505 -15.41 6.13 8.41
C VAL A 505 -15.08 5.98 9.89
N ASN A 506 -13.80 5.84 10.24
CA ASN A 506 -13.36 5.48 11.60
C ASN A 506 -13.79 6.48 12.67
N TYR A 507 -13.87 7.76 12.34
CA TYR A 507 -14.26 8.82 13.27
C TYR A 507 -15.72 9.30 13.10
N ASN A 508 -16.46 8.71 12.15
CA ASN A 508 -17.85 9.08 11.92
C ASN A 508 -18.79 8.27 12.83
N PRO A 509 -19.69 8.93 13.61
CA PRO A 509 -20.52 8.26 14.60
C PRO A 509 -21.57 7.31 14.03
N GLU A 510 -21.92 7.43 12.74
CA GLU A 510 -22.86 6.52 12.07
C GLU A 510 -22.15 5.47 11.22
N ALA A 511 -21.02 5.83 10.61
CA ALA A 511 -20.30 4.93 9.71
C ALA A 511 -19.48 3.88 10.47
N ARG A 512 -18.84 4.26 11.60
CA ARG A 512 -18.05 3.31 12.39
C ARG A 512 -18.90 2.14 12.95
N PRO A 513 -20.07 2.35 13.56
CA PRO A 513 -20.96 1.24 13.91
C PRO A 513 -21.46 0.47 12.69
N ALA A 514 -21.74 1.17 11.57
CA ALA A 514 -22.22 0.52 10.36
C ALA A 514 -21.22 -0.49 9.80
N ILE A 515 -19.93 -0.14 9.72
CA ILE A 515 -18.91 -1.09 9.22
C ILE A 515 -18.72 -2.28 10.16
N CYS A 516 -18.82 -2.09 11.47
CA CYS A 516 -18.80 -3.20 12.43
C CYS A 516 -19.98 -4.14 12.20
N ARG A 517 -21.19 -3.58 12.03
CA ARG A 517 -22.38 -4.38 11.73
C ARG A 517 -22.27 -5.13 10.40
N MET A 518 -21.74 -4.48 9.36
CA MET A 518 -21.47 -5.12 8.06
C MET A 518 -20.50 -6.30 8.22
N ALA A 519 -19.45 -6.14 9.03
CA ALA A 519 -18.52 -7.22 9.32
C ALA A 519 -19.22 -8.38 10.04
N GLY A 520 -20.09 -8.08 10.99
CA GLY A 520 -20.91 -9.09 11.69
C GLY A 520 -21.85 -9.86 10.77
N ILE A 521 -22.47 -9.20 9.79
CA ILE A 521 -23.31 -9.87 8.79
C ILE A 521 -22.52 -10.94 8.04
N LEU A 522 -21.32 -10.60 7.57
CA LEU A 522 -20.45 -11.56 6.85
C LEU A 522 -19.94 -12.68 7.76
N ALA A 523 -19.74 -12.40 9.06
CA ALA A 523 -19.34 -13.40 10.05
C ALA A 523 -20.52 -14.27 10.55
N GLY A 524 -21.75 -14.00 10.10
CA GLY A 524 -22.96 -14.70 10.56
C GLY A 524 -23.33 -14.37 12.01
N MET A 525 -22.96 -13.20 12.53
CA MET A 525 -23.26 -12.73 13.88
C MET A 525 -24.60 -11.96 13.89
N PRO A 526 -25.65 -12.44 14.60
CA PRO A 526 -26.98 -11.83 14.55
C PRO A 526 -27.00 -10.35 14.96
N GLU A 527 -26.27 -9.98 16.03
CA GLU A 527 -26.22 -8.61 16.54
C GLU A 527 -25.00 -7.82 16.02
N GLY A 528 -23.99 -8.52 15.46
CA GLY A 528 -22.71 -7.98 15.06
C GLY A 528 -21.76 -7.74 16.26
N PRO A 529 -20.48 -7.44 15.99
CA PRO A 529 -19.52 -7.04 17.00
C PRO A 529 -19.75 -5.58 17.41
N ASP A 530 -19.36 -5.23 18.62
CA ASP A 530 -19.26 -3.84 19.03
C ASP A 530 -18.06 -3.11 18.37
N MET A 531 -17.93 -1.81 18.61
CA MET A 531 -16.88 -1.00 17.98
C MET A 531 -15.46 -1.30 18.50
N SER A 532 -15.32 -2.05 19.60
CA SER A 532 -14.00 -2.48 20.10
C SER A 532 -13.36 -3.52 19.19
N MET A 533 -14.16 -4.19 18.36
CA MET A 533 -13.68 -5.13 17.35
C MET A 533 -12.59 -4.52 16.46
N ILE A 534 -12.71 -3.25 16.07
CA ILE A 534 -11.72 -2.58 15.23
C ILE A 534 -10.35 -2.57 15.90
N ASP A 535 -10.31 -2.18 17.16
CA ASP A 535 -9.06 -2.10 17.92
C ASP A 535 -8.51 -3.49 18.26
N GLN A 536 -9.38 -4.42 18.62
CA GLN A 536 -9.02 -5.81 18.94
C GLN A 536 -8.46 -6.55 17.73
N ASN A 537 -9.11 -6.40 16.56
CA ASN A 537 -8.64 -7.01 15.32
C ASN A 537 -7.26 -6.51 14.92
N GLY A 538 -7.05 -5.19 14.96
CA GLY A 538 -5.75 -4.60 14.65
C GLY A 538 -4.65 -5.03 15.63
N ARG A 539 -4.96 -5.12 16.93
CA ARG A 539 -4.02 -5.61 17.94
C ARG A 539 -3.64 -7.06 17.72
N ALA A 540 -4.61 -7.91 17.37
CA ALA A 540 -4.34 -9.31 17.08
C ALA A 540 -3.38 -9.46 15.88
N ILE A 541 -3.56 -8.63 14.84
CA ILE A 541 -2.64 -8.59 13.69
C ILE A 541 -1.24 -8.16 14.13
N LEU A 542 -1.12 -7.05 14.86
CA LEU A 542 0.17 -6.55 15.34
C LEU A 542 0.90 -7.55 16.23
N GLN A 543 0.17 -8.33 17.06
CA GLN A 543 0.77 -9.40 17.87
C GLN A 543 1.45 -10.46 16.99
N LEU A 544 0.81 -10.88 15.90
CA LEU A 544 1.41 -11.83 14.96
C LEU A 544 2.66 -11.24 14.31
N GLU A 545 2.58 -9.98 13.87
CA GLU A 545 3.67 -9.28 13.19
C GLU A 545 4.88 -9.07 14.11
N TYR A 546 4.66 -8.67 15.37
CA TYR A 546 5.74 -8.52 16.35
C TYR A 546 6.36 -9.85 16.73
N ALA A 547 5.55 -10.90 16.94
CA ALA A 547 6.06 -12.23 17.25
C ALA A 547 6.90 -12.80 16.10
N PHE A 548 6.51 -12.51 14.85
CA PHE A 548 7.30 -12.86 13.68
C PHE A 548 8.65 -12.14 13.67
N ASN A 549 8.64 -10.82 13.88
CA ASN A 549 9.85 -9.98 13.86
C ASN A 549 10.81 -10.34 15.00
N GLU A 550 10.30 -10.64 16.20
CA GLU A 550 11.13 -11.11 17.32
C GLU A 550 11.88 -12.40 16.94
N LYS A 551 11.18 -13.37 16.36
CA LYS A 551 11.80 -14.61 15.88
C LYS A 551 12.74 -14.39 14.69
N ALA A 552 12.48 -13.39 13.84
CA ALA A 552 13.35 -13.00 12.75
C ALA A 552 14.65 -12.31 13.24
N GLY A 553 14.77 -12.06 14.55
CA GLY A 553 15.94 -11.42 15.14
C GLY A 553 15.95 -9.89 15.02
N ILE A 554 14.81 -9.26 14.71
CA ILE A 554 14.71 -7.80 14.70
C ILE A 554 14.75 -7.29 16.12
N THR A 555 15.84 -6.59 16.45
CA THR A 555 16.09 -6.03 17.77
C THR A 555 15.59 -4.60 17.87
N HIS A 556 15.43 -4.13 19.11
CA HIS A 556 15.05 -2.74 19.38
C HIS A 556 16.03 -1.72 18.76
N ASP A 557 17.31 -2.06 18.64
CA ASP A 557 18.30 -1.18 18.01
C ASP A 557 18.07 -1.04 16.49
N GLN A 558 17.46 -2.04 15.86
CA GLN A 558 17.03 -1.97 14.46
C GLN A 558 15.72 -1.22 14.27
N ASP A 559 14.90 -1.13 15.32
CA ASP A 559 13.69 -0.29 15.35
C ASP A 559 14.04 1.20 15.40
N MET A 560 15.23 1.53 15.90
CA MET A 560 15.70 2.91 15.99
C MET A 560 16.03 3.48 14.63
N PHE A 561 15.84 4.79 14.48
CA PHE A 561 16.34 5.50 13.33
C PHE A 561 17.85 5.31 13.21
N TYR A 562 18.33 5.26 11.97
CA TYR A 562 19.72 5.19 11.65
C TYR A 562 20.49 6.32 12.34
N GLY A 563 21.32 6.01 13.36
CA GLY A 563 22.04 6.99 14.16
C GLY A 563 21.40 7.43 15.49
N GLY A 564 20.22 6.90 15.84
CA GLY A 564 19.57 7.12 17.12
C GLY A 564 18.76 8.41 17.22
N ARG A 565 17.87 8.45 18.21
CA ARG A 565 16.90 9.52 18.44
C ARG A 565 17.46 10.90 18.74
N LYS A 566 18.72 11.00 19.15
CA LYS A 566 19.33 12.27 19.59
C LYS A 566 19.35 13.34 18.50
N ASN A 567 19.38 12.94 17.24
CA ASN A 567 19.52 13.84 16.13
C ASN A 567 18.18 14.28 15.51
N TYR A 568 17.10 13.53 15.73
CA TYR A 568 15.76 14.07 15.53
C TYR A 568 15.41 14.83 16.81
N MET A 569 15.15 16.10 16.75
CA MET A 569 14.80 17.00 17.88
C MET A 569 13.65 16.47 18.77
N TYR A 570 13.45 15.17 18.74
CA TYR A 570 12.46 14.41 19.46
C TYR A 570 13.12 13.77 20.65
N GLN A 571 13.19 14.50 21.75
CA GLN A 571 13.49 13.90 23.04
C GLN A 571 12.27 13.11 23.53
N VAL A 572 12.11 11.89 23.05
CA VAL A 572 11.28 10.93 23.76
C VAL A 572 12.01 10.60 25.05
N PRO A 573 11.38 10.70 26.23
CA PRO A 573 12.00 10.32 27.48
C PRO A 573 12.61 8.92 27.39
N ALA A 574 13.82 8.75 27.93
CA ALA A 574 14.55 7.47 27.89
C ALA A 574 13.74 6.27 28.45
N ALA A 575 12.72 6.51 29.26
CA ALA A 575 11.78 5.51 29.76
C ALA A 575 10.91 4.90 28.64
N ALA A 576 10.53 5.67 27.60
CA ALA A 576 9.74 5.16 26.48
C ALA A 576 10.59 4.31 25.50
N THR A 577 11.91 4.46 25.53
CA THR A 577 12.84 3.67 24.67
C THR A 577 13.14 2.29 25.23
N LYS A 578 12.96 2.09 26.53
CA LYS A 578 13.29 0.83 27.22
C LYS A 578 12.06 -0.03 27.53
N ALA A 579 10.87 0.46 27.24
CA ALA A 579 9.69 -0.40 27.35
C ALA A 579 9.84 -1.50 26.28
N PRO A 580 9.90 -2.78 26.68
CA PRO A 580 9.73 -3.86 25.71
C PRO A 580 8.46 -3.56 24.91
N PHE A 581 8.38 -4.03 23.64
CA PHE A 581 7.14 -4.02 22.90
C PHE A 581 6.03 -4.40 23.87
N ARG A 582 5.26 -3.42 24.34
CA ARG A 582 4.23 -3.72 25.33
C ARG A 582 3.37 -4.77 24.70
N SER A 583 3.30 -5.92 25.35
CA SER A 583 2.29 -6.89 24.97
C SER A 583 0.99 -6.10 24.97
N ILE A 584 0.22 -6.23 23.91
CA ILE A 584 -1.04 -5.51 23.68
C ILE A 584 -2.09 -5.87 24.76
N GLN A 585 -1.70 -6.57 25.82
CA GLN A 585 -2.50 -7.02 26.96
C GLN A 585 -2.80 -5.90 27.99
N ASP A 586 -2.20 -4.73 27.89
CA ASP A 586 -2.32 -3.68 28.91
C ASP A 586 -3.53 -2.75 28.69
N GLY A 587 -4.72 -3.30 28.68
CA GLY A 587 -5.98 -2.57 28.84
C GLY A 587 -6.59 -1.97 27.56
N PRO A 588 -7.88 -1.59 27.59
CA PRO A 588 -8.56 -0.99 26.46
C PRO A 588 -7.95 0.38 26.13
N LEU A 589 -7.79 0.67 24.84
CA LEU A 589 -7.44 2.01 24.37
C LEU A 589 -8.52 3.01 24.80
N PRO A 590 -8.14 4.24 25.15
CA PRO A 590 -9.10 5.28 25.44
C PRO A 590 -10.02 5.49 24.22
N THR A 591 -11.30 5.69 24.49
CA THR A 591 -12.29 5.98 23.45
C THR A 591 -11.84 7.23 22.67
N PRO A 592 -11.82 7.19 21.32
CA PRO A 592 -11.44 8.37 20.56
C PRO A 592 -12.33 9.56 20.91
N PRO A 593 -11.77 10.78 20.94
CA PRO A 593 -12.54 11.99 21.22
C PRO A 593 -13.65 12.15 20.16
N LYS A 594 -14.77 12.75 20.56
CA LYS A 594 -15.81 13.11 19.62
C LYS A 594 -15.23 13.99 18.53
N PRO A 595 -15.57 13.78 17.24
CA PRO A 595 -15.11 14.63 16.17
C PRO A 595 -15.47 16.09 16.46
N PRO A 596 -14.64 17.07 16.07
CA PRO A 596 -15.00 18.47 16.21
C PRO A 596 -16.32 18.74 15.47
N VAL A 597 -17.20 19.48 16.13
CA VAL A 597 -18.48 19.89 15.54
C VAL A 597 -18.14 20.70 14.28
N PRO A 598 -18.70 20.37 13.11
CA PRO A 598 -18.49 21.15 11.90
C PRO A 598 -18.86 22.61 12.15
N PRO A 599 -18.11 23.57 11.62
CA PRO A 599 -18.48 24.97 11.72
C PRO A 599 -19.87 25.16 11.11
N THR A 600 -20.73 25.87 11.85
CA THR A 600 -22.09 26.21 11.40
C THR A 600 -21.98 26.93 10.05
N PRO A 601 -22.69 26.48 9.01
CA PRO A 601 -22.64 27.18 7.72
C PRO A 601 -23.08 28.64 7.91
N PRO A 602 -22.45 29.60 7.20
CA PRO A 602 -22.82 31.00 7.30
C PRO A 602 -24.30 31.16 6.94
N LYS A 603 -25.03 31.89 7.77
CA LYS A 603 -26.43 32.25 7.50
C LYS A 603 -26.47 32.95 6.15
N LYS A 604 -27.28 32.45 5.22
CA LYS A 604 -27.59 33.19 3.99
C LYS A 604 -28.17 34.55 4.40
N GLU A 605 -27.50 35.64 4.04
CA GLU A 605 -28.09 36.95 4.09
C GLU A 605 -29.29 36.96 3.15
N GLU A 606 -30.46 37.22 3.70
CA GLU A 606 -31.65 37.52 2.90
C GLU A 606 -31.42 38.83 2.15
N GLU A 607 -31.28 38.74 0.83
CA GLU A 607 -31.38 39.90 -0.03
C GLU A 607 -32.72 40.56 0.19
N LYS A 608 -32.72 41.69 0.88
CA LYS A 608 -33.85 42.61 0.88
C LYS A 608 -33.99 43.22 -0.50
N LYS A 609 -35.11 42.93 -1.14
CA LYS A 609 -35.62 43.69 -2.29
C LYS A 609 -35.89 45.15 -1.93
#